data_b43ec15d84e883720ca713eaab101738
#
_entry.id   b43ec15d84e883720ca713eaab101738
#
_cell.length_a   1.000
_cell.length_b   1.000
_cell.length_c   1.000
_cell.angle_alpha   90.00
_cell.angle_beta   90.00
_cell.angle_gamma   90.00
#
_symmetry.space_group_name_H-M   'P 1'
#
loop_
_entity.id
_entity.type
_entity.pdbx_description
1 polymer ?
#
loop_
_entity_poly.entity_id
_entity_poly.type
_entity_poly.pdbx_seq_one_letter_code
_entity_poly.pdbx_strand_id
1 'polypeptide(L)'
;MSTTPLPSPTIALLQSSSLTMAVQQEVERAILAGEYAPGDKLNEAALALKLGVSRGPVREAFRMLDEAGLVRTEKNRGVFVRDIPLDEALEIFELRATMEELVGRRLAGTMTPAQQQEIESLVHAMEDAVKATDSHTYHLLNLQFHDRLVDMAGNRKLATIYRKLVKEISLFRRLNLAGRNVLPVSAHAHWEILEAIKSGNPDTAGRALFEHAMNSRTRTIENEEQRHGAESPSTPS
;
A
#
# COMPACT_ATOMS: atom_id res chain seq x y z
N MET A 1 41.53 31.01 4.03
CA MET A 1 40.80 29.78 4.41
C MET A 1 39.41 30.20 4.90
N SER A 2 38.40 30.00 4.07
CA SER A 2 37.01 30.43 4.39
C SER A 2 36.39 29.30 5.23
N THR A 3 36.24 29.51 6.53
CA THR A 3 35.52 28.57 7.41
C THR A 3 34.02 28.78 7.20
N THR A 4 33.39 27.88 6.45
CA THR A 4 31.92 27.83 6.39
C THR A 4 31.41 27.56 7.81
N PRO A 5 30.51 28.40 8.38
CA PRO A 5 29.98 28.18 9.71
C PRO A 5 29.19 26.87 9.73
N LEU A 6 29.41 26.06 10.79
CA LEU A 6 28.60 24.86 11.02
C LEU A 6 27.12 25.25 11.22
N PRO A 7 26.18 24.53 10.63
CA PRO A 7 24.74 24.79 10.85
C PRO A 7 24.41 24.64 12.33
N SER A 8 23.40 25.38 12.78
CA SER A 8 22.91 25.25 14.17
C SER A 8 22.43 23.80 14.42
N PRO A 9 22.53 23.28 15.66
CA PRO A 9 22.10 21.93 16.00
C PRO A 9 20.66 21.62 15.54
N THR A 10 19.78 22.60 15.60
CA THR A 10 18.38 22.48 15.15
C THR A 10 18.29 22.31 13.62
N ILE A 11 19.07 23.10 12.86
CA ILE A 11 19.11 22.98 11.39
C ILE A 11 19.71 21.64 10.97
N ALA A 12 20.78 21.21 11.63
CA ALA A 12 21.40 19.90 11.36
C ALA A 12 20.42 18.75 11.62
N LEU A 13 19.62 18.81 12.69
CA LEU A 13 18.58 17.83 12.98
C LEU A 13 17.46 17.82 11.94
N LEU A 14 16.97 18.98 11.50
CA LEU A 14 15.95 19.10 10.46
C LEU A 14 16.45 18.57 9.12
N GLN A 15 17.68 18.87 8.74
CA GLN A 15 18.30 18.32 7.52
C GLN A 15 18.47 16.81 7.59
N SER A 16 18.88 16.29 8.74
CA SER A 16 19.04 14.84 8.96
C SER A 16 17.71 14.10 8.90
N SER A 17 16.65 14.64 9.50
CA SER A 17 15.31 14.02 9.45
C SER A 17 14.70 14.07 8.04
N SER A 18 14.86 15.18 7.31
CA SER A 18 14.43 15.30 5.92
C SER A 18 15.17 14.31 5.01
N LEU A 19 16.48 14.17 5.19
CA LEU A 19 17.28 13.22 4.42
C LEU A 19 16.91 11.76 4.73
N THR A 20 16.66 11.43 6.00
CA THR A 20 16.19 10.09 6.41
C THR A 20 14.84 9.76 5.75
N MET A 21 13.91 10.70 5.73
CA MET A 21 12.62 10.51 5.08
C MET A 21 12.76 10.31 3.56
N ALA A 22 13.63 11.08 2.90
CA ALA A 22 13.88 10.91 1.47
C ALA A 22 14.50 9.54 1.16
N VAL A 23 15.46 9.09 1.97
CA VAL A 23 16.05 7.74 1.85
C VAL A 23 14.99 6.66 2.08
N GLN A 24 14.15 6.80 3.11
CA GLN A 24 13.07 5.86 3.39
C GLN A 24 12.10 5.77 2.21
N GLN A 25 11.66 6.90 1.66
CA GLN A 25 10.76 6.93 0.52
C GLN A 25 11.35 6.28 -0.74
N GLU A 26 12.64 6.54 -1.02
CA GLU A 26 13.31 5.94 -2.17
C GLU A 26 13.48 4.43 -2.02
N VAL A 27 13.85 3.95 -0.83
CA VAL A 27 13.97 2.50 -0.57
C VAL A 27 12.59 1.83 -0.59
N GLU A 28 11.56 2.46 -0.02
CA GLU A 28 10.17 1.99 -0.10
C GLU A 28 9.71 1.88 -1.56
N ARG A 29 9.93 2.93 -2.37
CA ARG A 29 9.65 2.91 -3.80
C ARG A 29 10.34 1.73 -4.48
N ALA A 30 11.63 1.55 -4.25
CA ALA A 30 12.42 0.49 -4.86
C ALA A 30 11.93 -0.91 -4.48
N ILE A 31 11.54 -1.13 -3.21
CA ILE A 31 10.92 -2.38 -2.74
C ILE A 31 9.58 -2.60 -3.44
N LEU A 32 8.67 -1.62 -3.39
CA LEU A 32 7.36 -1.71 -4.02
C LEU A 32 7.44 -1.72 -5.56
N ALA A 33 8.49 -1.17 -6.17
CA ALA A 33 8.80 -1.33 -7.58
C ALA A 33 9.47 -2.68 -7.93
N GLY A 34 9.92 -3.50 -6.94
CA GLY A 34 10.54 -4.81 -7.06
C GLY A 34 11.98 -4.79 -7.56
N GLU A 35 12.64 -3.70 -7.32
CA GLU A 35 14.09 -3.67 -7.46
C GLU A 35 14.76 -4.57 -6.40
N TYR A 36 14.03 -4.92 -5.35
CA TYR A 36 14.40 -5.89 -4.32
C TYR A 36 13.32 -6.95 -4.20
N ALA A 37 13.71 -8.21 -4.27
CA ALA A 37 12.83 -9.36 -4.08
C ALA A 37 12.59 -9.64 -2.58
N PRO A 38 11.54 -10.40 -2.21
CA PRO A 38 11.37 -10.89 -0.84
C PRO A 38 12.58 -11.69 -0.41
N GLY A 39 12.95 -11.52 0.84
CA GLY A 39 14.13 -12.17 1.38
C GLY A 39 15.46 -11.52 0.97
N ASP A 40 15.46 -10.57 0.04
CA ASP A 40 16.67 -9.87 -0.33
C ASP A 40 17.26 -9.09 0.86
N LYS A 41 18.55 -9.22 1.03
CA LYS A 41 19.29 -8.47 2.04
C LYS A 41 19.57 -7.05 1.55
N LEU A 42 19.09 -6.06 2.28
CA LEU A 42 19.41 -4.67 2.04
C LEU A 42 20.78 -4.32 2.63
N ASN A 43 21.72 -3.93 1.77
CA ASN A 43 23.07 -3.57 2.19
C ASN A 43 23.15 -2.08 2.51
N GLU A 44 23.30 -1.74 3.81
CA GLU A 44 23.42 -0.36 4.30
C GLU A 44 24.55 0.43 3.59
N ALA A 45 25.72 -0.19 3.41
CA ALA A 45 26.87 0.49 2.81
C ALA A 45 26.66 0.73 1.30
N ALA A 46 26.12 -0.25 0.59
CA ALA A 46 25.84 -0.13 -0.84
C ALA A 46 24.76 0.90 -1.10
N LEU A 47 23.68 0.93 -0.29
CA LEU A 47 22.63 1.93 -0.40
C LEU A 47 23.11 3.33 -0.06
N ALA A 48 23.93 3.48 0.98
CA ALA A 48 24.53 4.77 1.32
C ALA A 48 25.37 5.32 0.15
N LEU A 49 26.17 4.45 -0.48
CA LEU A 49 26.96 4.83 -1.66
C LEU A 49 26.07 5.18 -2.86
N LYS A 50 25.05 4.33 -3.17
CA LYS A 50 24.12 4.54 -4.29
C LYS A 50 23.38 5.86 -4.17
N LEU A 51 22.95 6.22 -2.94
CA LEU A 51 22.15 7.42 -2.66
C LEU A 51 23.01 8.67 -2.33
N GLY A 52 24.34 8.53 -2.26
CA GLY A 52 25.23 9.66 -1.95
C GLY A 52 25.08 10.19 -0.52
N VAL A 53 24.73 9.34 0.44
CA VAL A 53 24.49 9.71 1.83
C VAL A 53 25.39 8.94 2.80
N SER A 54 25.48 9.38 4.06
CA SER A 54 26.14 8.59 5.11
C SER A 54 25.27 7.40 5.54
N ARG A 55 25.82 6.42 6.26
CA ARG A 55 25.10 5.23 6.72
C ARG A 55 24.03 5.54 7.77
N GLY A 56 24.15 6.62 8.53
CA GLY A 56 23.19 6.99 9.59
C GLY A 56 21.75 7.13 9.07
N PRO A 57 21.49 8.02 8.10
CA PRO A 57 20.17 8.15 7.47
C PRO A 57 19.61 6.83 6.90
N VAL A 58 20.46 5.97 6.31
CA VAL A 58 20.04 4.67 5.77
C VAL A 58 19.60 3.73 6.88
N ARG A 59 20.31 3.69 8.00
CA ARG A 59 19.95 2.85 9.17
C ARG A 59 18.64 3.29 9.79
N GLU A 60 18.43 4.60 9.94
CA GLU A 60 17.17 5.13 10.44
C GLU A 60 16.03 4.87 9.45
N ALA A 61 16.26 4.99 8.15
CA ALA A 61 15.30 4.64 7.12
C ALA A 61 14.90 3.15 7.19
N PHE A 62 15.86 2.25 7.41
CA PHE A 62 15.57 0.83 7.61
C PHE A 62 14.69 0.57 8.84
N ARG A 63 14.92 1.31 9.94
CA ARG A 63 14.05 1.21 11.12
C ARG A 63 12.62 1.66 10.81
N MET A 64 12.46 2.77 10.07
CA MET A 64 11.14 3.24 9.64
C MET A 64 10.45 2.25 8.69
N LEU A 65 11.19 1.57 7.82
CA LEU A 65 10.67 0.54 6.92
C LEU A 65 10.28 -0.75 7.68
N ASP A 66 10.99 -1.09 8.75
CA ASP A 66 10.66 -2.19 9.66
C ASP A 66 9.35 -1.89 10.41
N GLU A 67 9.22 -0.68 10.97
CA GLU A 67 7.97 -0.19 11.58
C GLU A 67 6.80 -0.16 10.56
N ALA A 68 7.09 0.12 9.29
CA ALA A 68 6.11 0.09 8.19
C ALA A 68 5.77 -1.32 7.70
N GLY A 69 6.46 -2.37 8.17
CA GLY A 69 6.20 -3.75 7.79
C GLY A 69 6.71 -4.15 6.40
N LEU A 70 7.64 -3.39 5.82
CA LEU A 70 8.22 -3.69 4.50
C LEU A 70 9.53 -4.46 4.56
N VAL A 71 10.24 -4.32 5.65
CA VAL A 71 11.48 -5.06 5.91
C VAL A 71 11.42 -5.73 7.28
N ARG A 72 12.35 -6.63 7.54
CA ARG A 72 12.57 -7.23 8.87
C ARG A 72 14.04 -7.12 9.24
N THR A 73 14.30 -6.74 10.48
CA THR A 73 15.63 -6.67 11.03
C THR A 73 15.97 -7.96 11.75
N GLU A 74 16.98 -8.68 11.30
CA GLU A 74 17.49 -9.87 11.97
C GLU A 74 18.78 -9.55 12.73
N LYS A 75 18.79 -9.86 14.04
CA LYS A 75 19.97 -9.60 14.90
C LYS A 75 21.24 -10.23 14.32
N ASN A 76 22.27 -9.44 14.16
CA ASN A 76 23.58 -9.84 13.60
C ASN A 76 23.58 -10.34 12.14
N ARG A 77 22.43 -10.35 11.44
CA ARG A 77 22.33 -10.79 10.05
C ARG A 77 22.06 -9.66 9.08
N GLY A 78 21.35 -8.62 9.54
CA GLY A 78 21.05 -7.41 8.76
C GLY A 78 19.55 -7.18 8.55
N VAL A 79 19.22 -6.41 7.53
CA VAL A 79 17.86 -6.04 7.17
C VAL A 79 17.50 -6.75 5.87
N PHE A 80 16.29 -7.31 5.81
CA PHE A 80 15.80 -8.09 4.69
C PHE A 80 14.40 -7.59 4.29
N VAL A 81 14.11 -7.60 3.00
CA VAL A 81 12.74 -7.38 2.50
C VAL A 81 11.83 -8.48 3.05
N ARG A 82 10.67 -8.11 3.56
CA ARG A 82 9.71 -9.12 4.06
C ARG A 82 9.16 -9.96 2.93
N ASP A 83 9.00 -11.22 3.24
CA ASP A 83 8.16 -12.15 2.51
C ASP A 83 6.88 -12.33 3.34
N ILE A 84 5.74 -11.96 2.77
CA ILE A 84 4.44 -12.03 3.45
C ILE A 84 3.74 -13.29 2.96
N PRO A 85 3.52 -14.29 3.83
CA PRO A 85 2.84 -15.51 3.44
C PRO A 85 1.34 -15.27 3.22
N LEU A 86 0.67 -16.18 2.52
CA LEU A 86 -0.75 -16.04 2.16
C LEU A 86 -1.66 -15.89 3.38
N ASP A 87 -1.43 -16.68 4.42
CA ASP A 87 -2.21 -16.63 5.67
C ASP A 87 -2.15 -15.25 6.32
N GLU A 88 -0.94 -14.68 6.45
CA GLU A 88 -0.77 -13.31 6.95
C GLU A 88 -1.48 -12.28 6.05
N ALA A 89 -1.38 -12.44 4.73
CA ALA A 89 -2.07 -11.55 3.79
C ALA A 89 -3.59 -11.63 3.95
N LEU A 90 -4.16 -12.80 4.20
CA LEU A 90 -5.60 -12.98 4.42
C LEU A 90 -6.06 -12.31 5.72
N GLU A 91 -5.27 -12.40 6.80
CA GLU A 91 -5.53 -11.67 8.06
C GLU A 91 -5.50 -10.14 7.85
N ILE A 92 -4.57 -9.63 7.04
CA ILE A 92 -4.52 -8.21 6.70
C ILE A 92 -5.78 -7.78 5.94
N PHE A 93 -6.30 -8.59 5.02
CA PHE A 93 -7.55 -8.27 4.32
C PHE A 93 -8.74 -8.17 5.29
N GLU A 94 -8.84 -9.03 6.29
CA GLU A 94 -9.90 -9.01 7.30
C GLU A 94 -9.84 -7.74 8.17
N LEU A 95 -8.64 -7.37 8.61
CA LEU A 95 -8.44 -6.12 9.33
C LEU A 95 -8.81 -4.90 8.49
N ARG A 96 -8.38 -4.87 7.21
CA ARG A 96 -8.74 -3.79 6.28
C ARG A 96 -10.25 -3.70 6.07
N ALA A 97 -10.93 -4.83 5.87
CA ALA A 97 -12.38 -4.86 5.68
C ALA A 97 -13.11 -4.23 6.88
N THR A 98 -12.70 -4.58 8.10
CA THR A 98 -13.26 -4.00 9.33
C THR A 98 -13.00 -2.50 9.44
N MET A 99 -11.81 -2.04 9.06
CA MET A 99 -11.47 -0.61 9.05
C MET A 99 -12.25 0.15 7.98
N GLU A 100 -12.38 -0.42 6.80
CA GLU A 100 -13.14 0.16 5.68
C GLU A 100 -14.65 0.21 5.99
N GLU A 101 -15.20 -0.77 6.71
CA GLU A 101 -16.57 -0.69 7.25
C GLU A 101 -16.75 0.53 8.14
N LEU A 102 -15.83 0.77 9.08
CA LEU A 102 -15.90 1.94 9.95
C LEU A 102 -15.78 3.24 9.13
N VAL A 103 -14.95 3.27 8.08
CA VAL A 103 -14.83 4.42 7.17
C VAL A 103 -16.18 4.70 6.49
N GLY A 104 -16.84 3.69 5.92
CA GLY A 104 -18.14 3.84 5.27
C GLY A 104 -19.21 4.36 6.23
N ARG A 105 -19.30 3.78 7.43
CA ARG A 105 -20.22 4.24 8.49
C ARG A 105 -20.02 5.71 8.86
N ARG A 106 -18.78 6.18 8.90
CA ARG A 106 -18.44 7.56 9.24
C ARG A 106 -18.73 8.54 8.10
N LEU A 107 -18.60 8.11 6.85
CA LEU A 107 -18.79 8.95 5.67
C LEU A 107 -20.26 9.07 5.26
N ALA A 108 -21.11 8.13 5.67
CA ALA A 108 -22.51 8.13 5.32
C ALA A 108 -23.19 9.46 5.70
N GLY A 109 -23.67 10.19 4.69
CA GLY A 109 -24.37 11.47 4.85
C GLY A 109 -23.49 12.64 5.33
N THR A 110 -22.15 12.47 5.42
CA THR A 110 -21.25 13.52 5.90
C THR A 110 -20.32 14.08 4.82
N MET A 111 -20.22 13.43 3.66
CA MET A 111 -19.40 13.91 2.56
C MET A 111 -19.94 15.21 1.98
N THR A 112 -19.06 16.19 1.83
CA THR A 112 -19.38 17.45 1.12
C THR A 112 -19.51 17.21 -0.39
N PRO A 113 -20.24 18.08 -1.14
CA PRO A 113 -20.31 17.98 -2.60
C PRO A 113 -18.94 17.94 -3.29
N ALA A 114 -17.96 18.71 -2.79
CA ALA A 114 -16.61 18.72 -3.33
C ALA A 114 -15.88 17.36 -3.12
N GLN A 115 -16.06 16.75 -1.96
CA GLN A 115 -15.51 15.41 -1.68
C GLN A 115 -16.18 14.35 -2.56
N GLN A 116 -17.49 14.42 -2.75
CA GLN A 116 -18.20 13.52 -3.66
C GLN A 116 -17.66 13.64 -5.08
N GLN A 117 -17.52 14.85 -5.61
CA GLN A 117 -16.97 15.09 -6.94
C GLN A 117 -15.52 14.59 -7.08
N GLU A 118 -14.70 14.73 -6.04
CA GLU A 118 -13.33 14.19 -6.03
C GLU A 118 -13.35 12.67 -6.18
N ILE A 119 -14.19 11.96 -5.40
CA ILE A 119 -14.30 10.50 -5.45
C ILE A 119 -14.90 10.03 -6.78
N GLU A 120 -15.94 10.72 -7.30
CA GLU A 120 -16.49 10.46 -8.64
C GLU A 120 -15.44 10.53 -9.73
N SER A 121 -14.58 11.55 -9.68
CA SER A 121 -13.49 11.73 -10.65
C SER A 121 -12.50 10.57 -10.62
N LEU A 122 -12.19 10.03 -9.43
CA LEU A 122 -11.32 8.86 -9.29
C LEU A 122 -11.98 7.60 -9.88
N VAL A 123 -13.30 7.39 -9.68
CA VAL A 123 -14.00 6.24 -10.25
C VAL A 123 -14.04 6.33 -11.77
N HIS A 124 -14.31 7.49 -12.35
CA HIS A 124 -14.24 7.70 -13.80
C HIS A 124 -12.84 7.41 -14.35
N ALA A 125 -11.78 7.91 -13.70
CA ALA A 125 -10.42 7.62 -14.11
C ALA A 125 -10.09 6.11 -14.04
N MET A 126 -10.63 5.39 -13.06
CA MET A 126 -10.51 3.92 -13.01
C MET A 126 -11.23 3.23 -14.17
N GLU A 127 -12.43 3.70 -14.55
CA GLU A 127 -13.14 3.19 -15.74
C GLU A 127 -12.34 3.38 -17.03
N ASP A 128 -11.72 4.55 -17.17
CA ASP A 128 -10.90 4.85 -18.34
C ASP A 128 -9.64 3.98 -18.39
N ALA A 129 -9.00 3.73 -17.23
CA ALA A 129 -7.89 2.78 -17.14
C ALA A 129 -8.31 1.35 -17.51
N VAL A 130 -9.51 0.91 -17.11
CA VAL A 130 -10.08 -0.39 -17.50
C VAL A 130 -10.29 -0.46 -19.02
N LYS A 131 -10.90 0.58 -19.65
CA LYS A 131 -11.09 0.66 -21.11
C LYS A 131 -9.76 0.63 -21.86
N ALA A 132 -8.72 1.27 -21.31
CA ALA A 132 -7.36 1.28 -21.85
C ALA A 132 -6.57 -0.01 -21.58
N THR A 133 -7.10 -0.94 -20.82
CA THR A 133 -6.41 -2.17 -20.36
C THR A 133 -5.12 -1.83 -19.57
N ASP A 134 -5.10 -0.67 -18.90
CA ASP A 134 -3.98 -0.20 -18.07
C ASP A 134 -4.19 -0.61 -16.61
N SER A 135 -3.75 -1.82 -16.30
CA SER A 135 -3.85 -2.39 -14.94
C SER A 135 -2.99 -1.65 -13.92
N HIS A 136 -1.88 -1.04 -14.35
CA HIS A 136 -1.00 -0.27 -13.46
C HIS A 136 -1.69 1.01 -12.99
N THR A 137 -2.18 1.82 -13.93
CA THR A 137 -2.92 3.06 -13.62
C THR A 137 -4.17 2.75 -12.80
N TYR A 138 -4.93 1.71 -13.17
CA TYR A 138 -6.07 1.28 -12.37
C TYR A 138 -5.69 0.98 -10.93
N HIS A 139 -4.62 0.22 -10.71
CA HIS A 139 -4.16 -0.12 -9.36
C HIS A 139 -3.82 1.12 -8.53
N LEU A 140 -3.10 2.08 -9.11
CA LEU A 140 -2.76 3.33 -8.42
C LEU A 140 -4.00 4.14 -8.04
N LEU A 141 -4.95 4.27 -8.97
CA LEU A 141 -6.22 4.97 -8.73
C LEU A 141 -7.07 4.27 -7.66
N ASN A 142 -7.10 2.94 -7.66
CA ASN A 142 -7.78 2.16 -6.63
C ASN A 142 -7.18 2.41 -5.23
N LEU A 143 -5.86 2.43 -5.11
CA LEU A 143 -5.20 2.78 -3.85
C LEU A 143 -5.55 4.20 -3.41
N GLN A 144 -5.54 5.15 -4.35
CA GLN A 144 -5.88 6.54 -4.09
C GLN A 144 -7.34 6.70 -3.65
N PHE A 145 -8.28 6.02 -4.30
CA PHE A 145 -9.71 6.02 -3.93
C PHE A 145 -9.91 5.65 -2.47
N HIS A 146 -9.39 4.50 -2.06
CA HIS A 146 -9.53 4.04 -0.68
C HIS A 146 -8.81 4.93 0.32
N ASP A 147 -7.59 5.41 0.00
CA ASP A 147 -6.83 6.31 0.89
C ASP A 147 -7.56 7.64 1.10
N ARG A 148 -8.21 8.19 0.06
CA ARG A 148 -9.01 9.41 0.17
C ARG A 148 -10.24 9.21 1.04
N LEU A 149 -10.97 8.10 0.92
CA LEU A 149 -12.09 7.78 1.82
C LEU A 149 -11.62 7.67 3.28
N VAL A 150 -10.50 7.01 3.51
CA VAL A 150 -9.88 6.90 4.85
C VAL A 150 -9.54 8.27 5.44
N ASP A 151 -8.95 9.16 4.65
CA ASP A 151 -8.64 10.53 5.08
C ASP A 151 -9.91 11.32 5.41
N MET A 152 -10.92 11.26 4.52
CA MET A 152 -12.19 11.97 4.69
C MET A 152 -12.96 11.49 5.94
N ALA A 153 -12.79 10.25 6.36
CA ALA A 153 -13.39 9.72 7.59
C ALA A 153 -12.84 10.36 8.88
N GLY A 154 -11.73 11.10 8.80
CA GLY A 154 -11.21 11.95 9.88
C GLY A 154 -10.63 11.20 11.09
N ASN A 155 -10.38 9.91 11.00
CA ASN A 155 -9.75 9.11 12.06
C ASN A 155 -8.26 8.91 11.79
N ARG A 156 -7.41 9.79 12.34
CA ARG A 156 -5.96 9.77 12.12
C ARG A 156 -5.29 8.45 12.54
N LYS A 157 -5.75 7.82 13.61
CA LYS A 157 -5.19 6.54 14.08
C LYS A 157 -5.52 5.41 13.11
N LEU A 158 -6.78 5.35 12.66
CA LEU A 158 -7.19 4.42 11.62
C LEU A 158 -6.37 4.62 10.35
N ALA A 159 -6.23 5.84 9.85
CA ALA A 159 -5.46 6.14 8.64
C ALA A 159 -4.00 5.66 8.73
N THR A 160 -3.35 5.86 9.90
CA THR A 160 -1.97 5.41 10.10
C THR A 160 -1.85 3.88 10.02
N ILE A 161 -2.75 3.14 10.69
CA ILE A 161 -2.73 1.67 10.70
C ILE A 161 -3.12 1.13 9.31
N TYR A 162 -4.16 1.70 8.71
CA TYR A 162 -4.64 1.33 7.38
C TYR A 162 -3.53 1.40 6.33
N ARG A 163 -2.80 2.53 6.28
CA ARG A 163 -1.70 2.73 5.32
C ARG A 163 -0.56 1.74 5.51
N LYS A 164 -0.29 1.33 6.76
CA LYS A 164 0.68 0.25 7.03
C LYS A 164 0.20 -1.06 6.40
N LEU A 165 -1.02 -1.49 6.67
CA LEU A 165 -1.61 -2.72 6.12
C LEU A 165 -1.67 -2.70 4.59
N VAL A 166 -1.97 -1.53 3.98
CA VAL A 166 -1.96 -1.37 2.52
C VAL A 166 -0.57 -1.58 1.92
N LYS A 167 0.49 -1.10 2.57
CA LYS A 167 1.87 -1.34 2.13
C LYS A 167 2.24 -2.82 2.18
N GLU A 168 1.89 -3.50 3.26
CA GLU A 168 2.12 -4.94 3.42
C GLU A 168 1.37 -5.74 2.32
N ILE A 169 0.10 -5.46 2.08
CA ILE A 169 -0.66 -6.09 0.97
C ILE A 169 -0.08 -5.74 -0.41
N SER A 170 0.40 -4.54 -0.62
CA SER A 170 1.03 -4.14 -1.88
C SER A 170 2.32 -4.94 -2.12
N LEU A 171 3.11 -5.18 -1.08
CA LEU A 171 4.27 -6.04 -1.14
C LEU A 171 3.88 -7.48 -1.51
N PHE A 172 2.90 -8.08 -0.81
CA PHE A 172 2.38 -9.42 -1.10
C PHE A 172 1.89 -9.54 -2.55
N ARG A 173 1.01 -8.61 -3.00
CA ARG A 173 0.42 -8.64 -4.34
C ARG A 173 1.46 -8.58 -5.44
N ARG A 174 2.48 -7.75 -5.25
CA ARG A 174 3.54 -7.64 -6.22
C ARG A 174 4.26 -8.94 -6.48
N LEU A 175 4.48 -9.73 -5.44
CA LEU A 175 5.21 -10.99 -5.50
C LEU A 175 4.38 -12.11 -6.14
N ASN A 176 3.10 -12.13 -5.81
CA ASN A 176 2.22 -13.23 -6.18
C ASN A 176 1.43 -12.96 -7.47
N LEU A 177 1.34 -11.69 -7.90
CA LEU A 177 0.61 -11.27 -9.10
C LEU A 177 1.50 -10.69 -10.20
N ALA A 178 2.83 -10.73 -10.04
CA ALA A 178 3.78 -10.26 -11.05
C ALA A 178 3.56 -11.01 -12.38
N GLY A 179 3.26 -10.27 -13.44
CA GLY A 179 3.04 -10.81 -14.78
C GLY A 179 1.58 -11.17 -15.14
N ARG A 180 0.63 -10.98 -14.24
CA ARG A 180 -0.79 -11.15 -14.55
C ARG A 180 -1.48 -9.79 -14.68
N ASN A 181 -1.99 -9.48 -15.86
CA ASN A 181 -2.91 -8.36 -16.10
C ASN A 181 -4.30 -8.73 -15.53
N VAL A 182 -4.41 -8.82 -14.19
CA VAL A 182 -5.72 -9.02 -13.55
C VAL A 182 -6.37 -7.66 -13.43
N LEU A 183 -6.96 -7.19 -14.52
CA LEU A 183 -7.91 -6.09 -14.44
C LEU A 183 -9.16 -6.61 -13.72
N PRO A 184 -9.69 -5.86 -12.75
CA PRO A 184 -11.00 -6.17 -12.22
C PRO A 184 -12.01 -6.11 -13.36
N VAL A 185 -12.97 -7.02 -13.32
CA VAL A 185 -14.02 -7.16 -14.35
C VAL A 185 -14.81 -5.85 -14.52
N SER A 186 -14.76 -4.94 -13.53
CA SER A 186 -15.47 -3.66 -13.58
C SER A 186 -14.99 -2.70 -12.48
N ALA A 187 -14.93 -1.41 -12.79
CA ALA A 187 -14.89 -0.34 -11.80
C ALA A 187 -16.25 -0.14 -11.09
N HIS A 188 -17.27 -0.91 -11.47
CA HIS A 188 -18.64 -0.78 -11.00
C HIS A 188 -18.77 -0.86 -9.47
N ALA A 189 -18.04 -1.76 -8.83
CA ALA A 189 -18.06 -1.89 -7.39
C ALA A 189 -17.65 -0.59 -6.63
N HIS A 190 -16.89 0.29 -7.25
CA HIS A 190 -16.53 1.58 -6.65
C HIS A 190 -17.68 2.59 -6.74
N TRP A 191 -18.50 2.51 -7.80
CA TRP A 191 -19.76 3.24 -7.88
C TRP A 191 -20.75 2.78 -6.81
N GLU A 192 -20.87 1.48 -6.58
CA GLU A 192 -21.74 0.93 -5.53
C GLU A 192 -21.32 1.46 -4.14
N ILE A 193 -20.04 1.53 -3.85
CA ILE A 193 -19.51 2.13 -2.60
C ILE A 193 -19.92 3.59 -2.50
N LEU A 194 -19.72 4.38 -3.56
CA LEU A 194 -20.04 5.80 -3.53
C LEU A 194 -21.53 6.05 -3.35
N GLU A 195 -22.38 5.32 -4.05
CA GLU A 195 -23.84 5.43 -3.90
C GLU A 195 -24.30 4.99 -2.51
N ALA A 196 -23.69 3.95 -1.95
CA ALA A 196 -23.95 3.53 -0.57
C ALA A 196 -23.61 4.63 0.44
N ILE A 197 -22.47 5.33 0.27
CA ILE A 197 -22.09 6.48 1.12
C ILE A 197 -23.08 7.64 0.93
N LYS A 198 -23.45 7.96 -0.31
CA LYS A 198 -24.41 9.03 -0.65
C LYS A 198 -25.81 8.77 -0.10
N SER A 199 -26.18 7.50 0.09
CA SER A 199 -27.49 7.13 0.68
C SER A 199 -27.70 7.68 2.09
N GLY A 200 -26.62 8.06 2.79
CA GLY A 200 -26.66 8.53 4.16
C GLY A 200 -26.92 7.43 5.20
N ASN A 201 -27.05 6.17 4.79
CA ASN A 201 -27.22 5.05 5.71
C ASN A 201 -25.88 4.43 6.12
N PRO A 202 -25.48 4.54 7.41
CA PRO A 202 -24.20 4.04 7.88
C PRO A 202 -24.02 2.52 7.70
N ASP A 203 -25.09 1.74 7.89
CA ASP A 203 -25.02 0.28 7.75
C ASP A 203 -24.82 -0.12 6.28
N THR A 204 -25.51 0.54 5.36
CA THR A 204 -25.35 0.30 3.92
C THR A 204 -23.95 0.67 3.45
N ALA A 205 -23.46 1.86 3.81
CA ALA A 205 -22.13 2.33 3.44
C ALA A 205 -21.01 1.48 4.03
N GLY A 206 -21.12 1.12 5.31
CA GLY A 206 -20.15 0.24 5.97
C GLY A 206 -20.09 -1.14 5.31
N ARG A 207 -21.25 -1.75 5.07
CA ARG A 207 -21.34 -3.06 4.43
C ARG A 207 -20.74 -3.06 3.03
N ALA A 208 -21.02 -2.05 2.20
CA ALA A 208 -20.47 -1.96 0.85
C ALA A 208 -18.94 -1.96 0.83
N LEU A 209 -18.31 -1.19 1.71
CA LEU A 209 -16.85 -1.15 1.83
C LEU A 209 -16.28 -2.45 2.39
N PHE A 210 -16.92 -3.04 3.40
CA PHE A 210 -16.52 -4.32 3.96
C PHE A 210 -16.53 -5.43 2.89
N GLU A 211 -17.64 -5.60 2.19
CA GLU A 211 -17.81 -6.63 1.16
C GLU A 211 -16.84 -6.42 -0.01
N HIS A 212 -16.58 -5.17 -0.42
CA HIS A 212 -15.59 -4.85 -1.44
C HIS A 212 -14.18 -5.32 -1.05
N ALA A 213 -13.76 -5.06 0.20
CA ALA A 213 -12.47 -5.52 0.71
C ALA A 213 -12.41 -7.05 0.82
N MET A 214 -13.49 -7.70 1.29
CA MET A 214 -13.58 -9.16 1.37
C MET A 214 -13.61 -9.84 0.00
N ASN A 215 -14.24 -9.23 -1.00
CA ASN A 215 -14.17 -9.71 -2.40
C ASN A 215 -12.73 -9.66 -2.94
N SER A 216 -11.92 -8.69 -2.50
CA SER A 216 -10.49 -8.65 -2.84
C SER A 216 -9.70 -9.78 -2.19
N ARG A 217 -10.05 -10.19 -0.95
CA ARG A 217 -9.51 -11.36 -0.27
C ARG A 217 -9.83 -12.65 -1.05
N THR A 218 -11.10 -12.85 -1.42
CA THR A 218 -11.54 -14.03 -2.17
C THR A 218 -10.78 -14.16 -3.50
N ARG A 219 -10.70 -13.07 -4.28
CA ARG A 219 -9.91 -13.06 -5.52
C ARG A 219 -8.43 -13.38 -5.31
N THR A 220 -7.88 -13.01 -4.17
CA THR A 220 -6.48 -13.34 -3.84
C THR A 220 -6.31 -14.85 -3.64
N ILE A 221 -7.22 -15.50 -2.93
CA ILE A 221 -7.22 -16.97 -2.73
C ILE A 221 -7.34 -17.68 -4.08
N GLU A 222 -8.32 -17.31 -4.89
CA GLU A 222 -8.55 -17.91 -6.22
C GLU A 222 -7.32 -17.79 -7.14
N ASN A 223 -6.63 -16.66 -7.12
CA ASN A 223 -5.41 -16.45 -7.89
C ASN A 223 -4.26 -17.34 -7.41
N GLU A 224 -4.11 -17.53 -6.10
CA GLU A 224 -3.08 -18.41 -5.53
C GLU A 224 -3.35 -19.88 -5.83
N GLU A 225 -4.60 -20.34 -5.74
CA GLU A 225 -5.01 -21.70 -6.10
C GLU A 225 -4.72 -21.99 -7.58
N GLN A 226 -5.03 -21.04 -8.47
CA GLN A 226 -4.73 -21.16 -9.91
C GLN A 226 -3.22 -21.20 -10.18
N ARG A 227 -2.41 -20.51 -9.39
CA ARG A 227 -0.94 -20.54 -9.50
C ARG A 227 -0.41 -21.92 -9.16
N HIS A 228 -0.81 -22.47 -8.02
CA HIS A 228 -0.37 -23.79 -7.57
C HIS A 228 -0.88 -24.93 -8.48
N GLY A 229 -2.08 -24.79 -9.02
CA GLY A 229 -2.63 -25.75 -9.98
C GLY A 229 -1.88 -25.78 -11.33
N ALA A 230 -1.31 -24.63 -11.75
CA ALA A 230 -0.53 -24.52 -12.99
C ALA A 230 0.94 -25.00 -12.83
N GLU A 231 1.47 -25.00 -11.62
CA GLU A 231 2.85 -25.45 -11.29
C GLU A 231 2.96 -26.96 -11.03
N SER A 232 1.84 -27.69 -10.92
CA SER A 232 1.85 -29.14 -10.78
C SER A 232 2.13 -29.80 -12.14
N PRO A 233 3.32 -30.43 -12.38
CA PRO A 233 3.60 -31.09 -13.65
C PRO A 233 2.65 -32.29 -13.79
N SER A 234 1.94 -32.32 -14.93
CA SER A 234 1.26 -33.55 -15.37
C SER A 234 2.32 -34.62 -15.52
N THR A 235 2.36 -35.56 -14.60
CA THR A 235 3.16 -36.79 -14.74
C THR A 235 2.65 -37.53 -15.98
N PRO A 236 3.45 -37.73 -17.02
CA PRO A 236 3.01 -38.58 -18.12
C PRO A 236 3.03 -40.05 -17.64
N SER A 237 1.91 -40.71 -17.83
CA SER A 237 1.72 -42.17 -17.66
C SER A 237 2.49 -42.93 -18.71
#